data_09651d2e012077648cf508b3e9208a94
#
_entry.id   09651d2e012077648cf508b3e9208a94
#
_cell.length_a   1.000
_cell.length_b   1.000
_cell.length_c   1.000
_cell.angle_alpha   90.00
_cell.angle_beta   90.00
_cell.angle_gamma   90.00
#
_symmetry.space_group_name_H-M   'P 1'
#
loop_
_entity.id
_entity.type
_entity.pdbx_description
1 polymer ?
#
loop_
_entity_poly.entity_id
_entity_poly.type
_entity_poly.pdbx_seq_one_letter_code
_entity_poly.pdbx_strand_id
1 'polypeptide(L)'
;MSIDWHFPRTDLTDKVLAAYDSGLSNTLTLFAPRRMGKTEFVLYDLIPGAAKRGYAPVYVSFWDNKDDPAAALLQAINTALTESSWWERATNKLAGGRISLRATASGAIEGTVEVNKGEPKAPDSDTLATLRTRFRSLLKKHDRILLCLDEVQHLATKPAFENLIFFLRTLLDENRESIRVMYTGSSRDDLRKLFSKRKAALFQSSSQIDLPELGSAFVNHMRDCYMEASKVEFSLHDGLVAFQVLNHVPSQFRSLLEIMILNGYTDIVNTAALERDSQIEDSNYPNTWRSLKSIDQAILNWIAHGGGGLYQDHCRKFVANHLGIDTSQVETHTIQNSINRLRGEHLSLVYQGYYEFEDANFRDWIQVNIEQPDSN
;
A
#
# COMPACT_ATOMS: atom_id res chain seq x y z
N MET A 1 -23.16 -7.17 21.19
CA MET A 1 -21.87 -7.62 20.61
C MET A 1 -21.45 -6.55 19.63
N SER A 2 -20.17 -6.23 19.52
CA SER A 2 -19.68 -5.33 18.46
C SER A 2 -19.57 -6.12 17.17
N ILE A 3 -20.03 -5.54 16.07
CA ILE A 3 -19.96 -6.14 14.73
C ILE A 3 -18.50 -6.15 14.30
N ASP A 4 -18.01 -7.30 13.84
CA ASP A 4 -16.67 -7.42 13.30
C ASP A 4 -16.66 -7.11 11.80
N TRP A 5 -16.18 -5.92 11.46
CA TRP A 5 -16.05 -5.45 10.09
C TRP A 5 -14.78 -5.95 9.40
N HIS A 6 -13.91 -6.70 10.09
CA HIS A 6 -12.73 -7.26 9.47
C HIS A 6 -13.08 -8.48 8.62
N PHE A 7 -12.62 -8.48 7.36
CA PHE A 7 -12.73 -9.63 6.47
C PHE A 7 -11.40 -10.39 6.48
N PRO A 8 -11.33 -11.59 7.08
CA PRO A 8 -10.07 -12.30 7.26
C PRO A 8 -9.54 -12.87 5.93
N ARG A 9 -8.24 -12.72 5.72
CA ARG A 9 -7.51 -13.29 4.56
C ARG A 9 -6.79 -14.59 4.95
N THR A 10 -7.54 -15.58 5.42
CA THR A 10 -7.02 -16.82 5.99
C THR A 10 -6.11 -17.56 5.03
N ASP A 11 -6.51 -17.71 3.75
CA ASP A 11 -5.70 -18.42 2.74
C ASP A 11 -4.34 -17.77 2.50
N LEU A 12 -4.29 -16.41 2.50
CA LEU A 12 -3.03 -15.70 2.34
C LEU A 12 -2.16 -15.87 3.58
N THR A 13 -2.75 -15.78 4.76
CA THR A 13 -2.07 -15.99 6.05
C THR A 13 -1.42 -17.37 6.09
N ASP A 14 -2.16 -18.41 5.75
CA ASP A 14 -1.65 -19.78 5.76
C ASP A 14 -0.54 -19.99 4.73
N LYS A 15 -0.67 -19.44 3.53
CA LYS A 15 0.39 -19.48 2.51
C LYS A 15 1.67 -18.80 2.97
N VAL A 16 1.58 -17.60 3.54
CA VAL A 16 2.72 -16.85 4.05
C VAL A 16 3.41 -17.61 5.19
N LEU A 17 2.64 -18.08 6.16
CA LEU A 17 3.19 -18.81 7.31
C LEU A 17 3.77 -20.16 6.93
N ALA A 18 3.16 -20.87 5.98
CA ALA A 18 3.73 -22.11 5.44
C ALA A 18 5.06 -21.87 4.71
N ALA A 19 5.18 -20.77 3.95
CA ALA A 19 6.44 -20.38 3.32
C ALA A 19 7.54 -20.09 4.34
N TYR A 20 7.22 -19.42 5.45
CA TYR A 20 8.17 -19.19 6.54
C TYR A 20 8.55 -20.48 7.29
N ASP A 21 7.58 -21.34 7.58
CA ASP A 21 7.81 -22.59 8.32
C ASP A 21 8.61 -23.61 7.49
N SER A 22 8.50 -23.56 6.15
CA SER A 22 9.32 -24.41 5.26
C SER A 22 10.82 -24.09 5.29
N GLY A 23 11.21 -22.90 5.80
CA GLY A 23 12.59 -22.41 5.78
C GLY A 23 13.10 -21.98 4.40
N LEU A 24 12.30 -22.09 3.33
CA LEU A 24 12.68 -21.68 1.98
C LEU A 24 12.65 -20.16 1.82
N SER A 25 11.73 -19.49 2.51
CA SER A 25 11.60 -18.03 2.49
C SER A 25 11.76 -17.45 3.87
N ASN A 26 12.73 -16.54 4.03
CA ASN A 26 12.90 -15.80 5.30
C ASN A 26 12.31 -14.40 5.21
N THR A 27 12.19 -13.87 4.00
CA THR A 27 11.75 -12.51 3.74
C THR A 27 10.77 -12.48 2.58
N LEU A 28 9.61 -11.85 2.82
CA LEU A 28 8.57 -11.63 1.83
C LEU A 28 8.24 -10.14 1.75
N THR A 29 7.92 -9.66 0.56
CA THR A 29 7.45 -8.29 0.32
C THR A 29 6.03 -8.34 -0.21
N LEU A 30 5.07 -7.82 0.56
CA LEU A 30 3.68 -7.71 0.19
C LEU A 30 3.44 -6.36 -0.50
N PHE A 31 3.06 -6.44 -1.75
CA PHE A 31 2.66 -5.27 -2.52
C PHE A 31 1.14 -5.22 -2.68
N ALA A 32 0.59 -4.04 -2.53
CA ALA A 32 -0.71 -3.61 -3.08
C ALA A 32 -0.77 -2.09 -3.10
N PRO A 33 -1.59 -1.47 -3.97
CA PRO A 33 -1.88 -0.05 -3.91
C PRO A 33 -2.35 0.42 -2.53
N ARG A 34 -2.44 1.73 -2.35
CA ARG A 34 -2.98 2.30 -1.10
C ARG A 34 -4.43 1.85 -0.88
N ARG A 35 -4.85 1.77 0.39
CA ARG A 35 -6.24 1.47 0.80
C ARG A 35 -6.76 0.06 0.46
N MET A 36 -5.88 -0.85 0.00
CA MET A 36 -6.23 -2.25 -0.32
C MET A 36 -6.21 -3.20 0.89
N GLY A 37 -5.89 -2.70 2.10
CA GLY A 37 -5.94 -3.49 3.34
C GLY A 37 -4.63 -4.21 3.70
N LYS A 38 -3.44 -3.78 3.22
CA LYS A 38 -2.13 -4.37 3.60
C LYS A 38 -1.89 -4.36 5.10
N THR A 39 -2.03 -3.20 5.71
CA THR A 39 -1.83 -3.01 7.15
C THR A 39 -2.84 -3.82 7.97
N GLU A 40 -4.11 -3.87 7.52
CA GLU A 40 -5.14 -4.72 8.15
C GLU A 40 -4.74 -6.20 8.10
N PHE A 41 -4.33 -6.71 6.94
CA PHE A 41 -3.84 -8.07 6.79
C PHE A 41 -2.67 -8.37 7.75
N VAL A 42 -1.69 -7.49 7.82
CA VAL A 42 -0.53 -7.70 8.70
C VAL A 42 -0.96 -7.75 10.17
N LEU A 43 -1.78 -6.79 10.61
CA LEU A 43 -2.13 -6.63 12.03
C LEU A 43 -3.18 -7.62 12.50
N TYR A 44 -4.17 -7.95 11.67
CA TYR A 44 -5.32 -8.75 12.10
C TYR A 44 -5.28 -10.20 11.65
N ASP A 45 -4.54 -10.50 10.60
CA ASP A 45 -4.45 -11.87 10.08
C ASP A 45 -3.05 -12.47 10.33
N LEU A 46 -1.99 -11.83 9.78
CA LEU A 46 -0.66 -12.40 9.79
C LEU A 46 -0.04 -12.46 11.19
N ILE A 47 -0.07 -11.37 11.95
CA ILE A 47 0.51 -11.31 13.30
C ILE A 47 -0.17 -12.28 14.26
N PRO A 48 -1.51 -12.34 14.37
CA PRO A 48 -2.18 -13.32 15.22
C PRO A 48 -1.93 -14.76 14.76
N GLY A 49 -1.91 -15.00 13.45
CA GLY A 49 -1.60 -16.33 12.89
C GLY A 49 -0.17 -16.78 13.22
N ALA A 50 0.80 -15.88 13.10
CA ALA A 50 2.21 -16.14 13.41
C ALA A 50 2.42 -16.39 14.92
N ALA A 51 1.76 -15.59 15.77
CA ALA A 51 1.85 -15.76 17.22
C ALA A 51 1.32 -17.14 17.67
N LYS A 52 0.23 -17.63 17.06
CA LYS A 52 -0.29 -19.01 17.30
C LYS A 52 0.71 -20.09 16.89
N ARG A 53 1.65 -19.78 15.96
CA ARG A 53 2.74 -20.68 15.53
C ARG A 53 4.06 -20.42 16.28
N GLY A 54 4.03 -19.68 17.39
CA GLY A 54 5.18 -19.43 18.28
C GLY A 54 6.14 -18.34 17.82
N TYR A 55 5.76 -17.50 16.85
CA TYR A 55 6.54 -16.32 16.52
C TYR A 55 6.26 -15.17 17.51
N ALA A 56 7.32 -14.46 17.90
CA ALA A 56 7.19 -13.17 18.59
C ALA A 56 7.05 -12.06 17.54
N PRO A 57 5.89 -11.40 17.42
CA PRO A 57 5.71 -10.38 16.41
C PRO A 57 6.32 -9.04 16.83
N VAL A 58 6.96 -8.37 15.89
CA VAL A 58 7.40 -6.97 15.96
C VAL A 58 6.83 -6.24 14.77
N TYR A 59 6.05 -5.19 15.00
CA TYR A 59 5.47 -4.37 13.94
C TYR A 59 5.97 -2.93 14.05
N VAL A 60 6.39 -2.37 12.93
CA VAL A 60 6.75 -0.96 12.79
C VAL A 60 6.23 -0.43 11.47
N SER A 61 5.59 0.75 11.52
CA SER A 61 5.30 1.56 10.34
C SER A 61 6.34 2.68 10.24
N PHE A 62 7.03 2.75 9.10
CA PHE A 62 7.99 3.84 8.89
C PHE A 62 7.31 5.18 8.59
N TRP A 63 5.99 5.21 8.52
CA TRP A 63 5.22 6.44 8.45
C TRP A 63 4.91 7.04 9.84
N ASP A 64 5.05 6.26 10.91
CA ASP A 64 4.80 6.76 12.27
C ASP A 64 5.82 7.82 12.69
N ASN A 65 7.06 7.69 12.20
CA ASN A 65 8.10 8.69 12.38
C ASN A 65 8.93 8.81 11.09
N LYS A 66 8.43 9.62 10.16
CA LYS A 66 9.01 9.79 8.81
C LYS A 66 10.41 10.39 8.83
N ASP A 67 10.73 11.18 9.84
CA ASP A 67 12.02 11.87 9.94
C ASP A 67 13.07 11.05 10.70
N ASP A 68 12.64 10.11 11.57
CA ASP A 68 13.52 9.19 12.30
C ASP A 68 13.00 7.74 12.30
N PRO A 69 13.14 7.01 11.18
CA PRO A 69 12.72 5.62 11.08
C PRO A 69 13.44 4.68 12.04
N ALA A 70 14.67 5.01 12.46
CA ALA A 70 15.44 4.23 13.42
C ALA A 70 14.83 4.30 14.83
N ALA A 71 14.33 5.47 15.22
CA ALA A 71 13.60 5.62 16.48
C ALA A 71 12.28 4.85 16.46
N ALA A 72 11.53 4.85 15.33
CA ALA A 72 10.31 4.05 15.19
C ALA A 72 10.61 2.55 15.37
N LEU A 73 11.65 2.04 14.73
CA LEU A 73 12.09 0.65 14.86
C LEU A 73 12.51 0.32 16.31
N LEU A 74 13.27 1.20 16.96
CA LEU A 74 13.70 1.01 18.35
C LEU A 74 12.49 0.96 19.29
N GLN A 75 11.51 1.81 19.10
CA GLN A 75 10.27 1.81 19.88
C GLN A 75 9.52 0.49 19.71
N ALA A 76 9.34 0.00 18.47
CA ALA A 76 8.66 -1.26 18.19
C ALA A 76 9.34 -2.45 18.88
N ILE A 77 10.68 -2.52 18.86
CA ILE A 77 11.44 -3.57 19.52
C ILE A 77 11.30 -3.48 21.06
N ASN A 78 11.36 -2.28 21.63
CA ASN A 78 11.15 -2.09 23.06
C ASN A 78 9.74 -2.52 23.49
N THR A 79 8.70 -2.22 22.69
CA THR A 79 7.34 -2.69 22.93
C THR A 79 7.28 -4.22 22.93
N ALA A 80 7.89 -4.89 21.96
CA ALA A 80 7.93 -6.35 21.90
C ALA A 80 8.73 -6.99 23.06
N LEU A 81 9.73 -6.30 23.59
CA LEU A 81 10.50 -6.75 24.76
C LEU A 81 9.72 -6.63 26.07
N THR A 82 8.96 -5.55 26.24
CA THR A 82 8.24 -5.24 27.49
C THR A 82 6.85 -5.85 27.52
N GLU A 83 6.22 -5.99 26.36
CA GLU A 83 4.82 -6.36 26.20
C GLU A 83 4.69 -7.58 25.28
N SER A 84 4.91 -8.77 25.82
CA SER A 84 4.88 -10.02 25.04
C SER A 84 3.52 -10.31 24.35
N SER A 85 2.46 -9.69 24.81
CA SER A 85 1.09 -9.83 24.27
C SER A 85 0.49 -8.51 23.80
N TRP A 86 1.32 -7.55 23.35
CA TRP A 86 0.82 -6.27 22.83
C TRP A 86 -0.20 -6.48 21.70
N TRP A 87 0.01 -7.47 20.86
CA TRP A 87 -0.86 -7.83 19.74
C TRP A 87 -2.18 -8.45 20.22
N GLU A 88 -2.20 -9.23 21.32
CA GLU A 88 -3.43 -9.76 21.93
C GLU A 88 -4.33 -8.62 22.43
N ARG A 89 -3.73 -7.59 23.00
CA ARG A 89 -4.46 -6.39 23.41
C ARG A 89 -4.98 -5.61 22.20
N ALA A 90 -4.19 -5.51 21.13
CA ALA A 90 -4.61 -4.89 19.89
C ALA A 90 -5.79 -5.66 19.26
N THR A 91 -5.75 -6.99 19.20
CA THR A 91 -6.83 -7.82 18.65
C THR A 91 -8.04 -7.93 19.56
N ASN A 92 -7.88 -8.07 20.89
CA ASN A 92 -9.01 -8.15 21.85
C ASN A 92 -9.75 -6.82 22.02
N LYS A 93 -9.05 -5.69 21.89
CA LYS A 93 -9.69 -4.37 21.87
C LYS A 93 -10.55 -4.15 20.63
N LEU A 94 -10.29 -4.87 19.54
CA LEU A 94 -11.03 -4.79 18.28
C LEU A 94 -12.29 -5.63 18.28
N ALA A 95 -12.29 -6.76 18.97
CA ALA A 95 -13.51 -7.55 19.22
C ALA A 95 -14.53 -6.78 20.09
N GLY A 96 -14.13 -5.71 20.78
CA GLY A 96 -14.96 -4.87 21.66
C GLY A 96 -15.42 -3.52 21.09
N GLY A 97 -15.27 -3.26 19.79
CA GLY A 97 -15.77 -2.04 19.15
C GLY A 97 -14.89 -0.79 19.38
N ARG A 98 -14.51 -0.12 18.31
CA ARG A 98 -13.86 1.19 18.25
C ARG A 98 -12.68 1.41 19.19
N ILE A 99 -11.56 0.82 18.88
CA ILE A 99 -10.33 1.49 19.18
C ILE A 99 -9.69 1.78 17.83
N SER A 100 -9.72 3.07 17.50
CA SER A 100 -8.79 3.60 16.51
C SER A 100 -7.40 3.06 16.85
N LEU A 101 -6.89 2.12 16.08
CA LEU A 101 -5.46 1.88 15.93
C LEU A 101 -4.73 3.17 15.50
N ARG A 102 -5.51 4.23 15.29
CA ARG A 102 -5.08 5.62 15.20
C ARG A 102 -4.34 6.14 16.44
N ALA A 103 -4.39 5.45 17.58
CA ALA A 103 -3.69 5.89 18.79
C ALA A 103 -2.32 5.21 19.01
N THR A 104 -2.01 4.14 18.24
CA THR A 104 -0.67 3.51 18.26
C THR A 104 -0.03 3.39 16.88
N ALA A 105 -0.82 3.42 15.80
CA ALA A 105 -0.38 3.73 14.46
C ALA A 105 -0.80 5.19 14.25
N SER A 106 0.09 6.11 14.55
CA SER A 106 0.00 7.57 14.43
C SER A 106 -1.22 8.06 13.64
N GLY A 107 -2.04 8.87 14.27
CA GLY A 107 -3.13 9.59 13.64
C GLY A 107 -2.66 10.53 12.53
N ALA A 108 -2.39 9.98 11.40
CA ALA A 108 -2.41 10.73 10.16
C ALA A 108 -3.81 10.59 9.56
N ILE A 109 -4.74 11.36 10.08
CA ILE A 109 -5.82 11.91 9.27
C ILE A 109 -5.09 12.58 8.10
N GLU A 110 -5.42 12.22 6.86
CA GLU A 110 -5.20 13.09 5.71
C GLU A 110 -6.07 14.35 5.87
N GLY A 111 -5.64 15.22 6.74
CA GLY A 111 -5.97 16.62 6.83
C GLY A 111 -4.63 17.28 6.92
N THR A 112 -4.34 18.16 5.99
CA THR A 112 -3.20 19.05 5.95
C THR A 112 -2.93 19.69 7.31
N VAL A 113 -2.24 18.97 8.19
CA VAL A 113 -1.48 19.57 9.26
C VAL A 113 -0.07 19.64 8.68
N GLU A 114 0.37 20.84 8.36
CA GLU A 114 1.79 21.13 8.25
C GLU A 114 2.42 20.88 9.62
N VAL A 115 2.71 19.60 9.88
CA VAL A 115 3.63 19.24 10.94
C VAL A 115 4.98 19.74 10.47
N ASN A 116 5.61 20.61 11.25
CA ASN A 116 6.99 21.02 11.07
C ASN A 116 7.79 19.86 10.51
N LYS A 117 8.25 19.99 9.27
CA LYS A 117 9.12 19.01 8.62
C LYS A 117 10.43 19.05 9.37
N GLY A 118 10.62 18.13 10.31
CA GLY A 118 11.93 17.87 10.89
C GLY A 118 12.91 17.52 9.77
N GLU A 119 14.17 17.87 9.92
CA GLU A 119 15.19 17.38 8.99
C GLU A 119 15.33 15.87 9.15
N PRO A 120 15.44 15.12 8.02
CA PRO A 120 15.63 13.67 8.07
C PRO A 120 16.86 13.31 8.89
N LYS A 121 16.66 12.50 9.94
CA LYS A 121 17.71 12.15 10.86
C LYS A 121 18.37 10.84 10.44
N ALA A 122 19.66 10.92 10.09
CA ALA A 122 20.49 9.74 9.92
C ALA A 122 20.73 9.09 11.29
N PRO A 123 20.55 7.76 11.43
CA PRO A 123 20.91 7.08 12.68
C PRO A 123 22.41 7.21 12.91
N ASP A 124 22.78 7.68 14.10
CA ASP A 124 24.17 7.67 14.54
C ASP A 124 24.62 6.26 14.98
N SER A 125 25.93 6.12 15.25
CA SER A 125 26.52 4.84 15.67
C SER A 125 25.92 4.31 16.97
N ASP A 126 25.55 5.19 17.90
CA ASP A 126 24.98 4.83 19.20
C ASP A 126 23.55 4.31 19.06
N THR A 127 22.76 4.93 18.19
CA THR A 127 21.42 4.45 17.83
C THR A 127 21.47 3.05 17.20
N LEU A 128 22.39 2.81 16.24
CA LEU A 128 22.54 1.50 15.61
C LEU A 128 23.07 0.45 16.58
N ALA A 129 23.99 0.80 17.49
CA ALA A 129 24.49 -0.09 18.55
C ALA A 129 23.36 -0.45 19.54
N THR A 130 22.54 0.52 19.90
CA THR A 130 21.35 0.32 20.75
C THR A 130 20.35 -0.62 20.08
N LEU A 131 20.02 -0.39 18.80
CA LEU A 131 19.16 -1.28 18.01
C LEU A 131 19.70 -2.72 18.02
N ARG A 132 21.00 -2.90 17.72
CA ARG A 132 21.64 -4.24 17.74
C ARG A 132 21.54 -4.90 19.11
N THR A 133 21.73 -4.17 20.20
CA THR A 133 21.64 -4.69 21.57
C THR A 133 20.19 -5.11 21.89
N ARG A 134 19.20 -4.32 21.50
CA ARG A 134 17.78 -4.64 21.72
C ARG A 134 17.33 -5.85 20.90
N PHE A 135 17.76 -5.95 19.63
CA PHE A 135 17.52 -7.16 18.84
C PHE A 135 18.13 -8.41 19.45
N ARG A 136 19.37 -8.33 19.95
CA ARG A 136 20.01 -9.45 20.67
C ARG A 136 19.22 -9.86 21.93
N SER A 137 18.68 -8.88 22.66
CA SER A 137 17.82 -9.16 23.82
C SER A 137 16.53 -9.86 23.40
N LEU A 138 15.93 -9.46 22.28
CA LEU A 138 14.73 -10.08 21.72
C LEU A 138 15.00 -11.52 21.28
N LEU A 139 16.12 -11.77 20.58
CA LEU A 139 16.56 -13.10 20.14
C LEU A 139 16.91 -14.04 21.30
N LYS A 140 17.36 -13.50 22.44
CA LYS A 140 17.57 -14.30 23.66
C LYS A 140 16.25 -14.69 24.34
N LYS A 141 15.20 -13.90 24.15
CA LYS A 141 13.89 -14.11 24.74
C LYS A 141 12.99 -15.01 23.90
N HIS A 142 13.16 -14.98 22.57
CA HIS A 142 12.30 -15.65 21.61
C HIS A 142 13.13 -16.34 20.52
N ASP A 143 12.87 -17.62 20.28
CA ASP A 143 13.56 -18.41 19.25
C ASP A 143 13.14 -18.00 17.83
N ARG A 144 11.90 -17.54 17.67
CA ARG A 144 11.31 -17.17 16.38
C ARG A 144 10.69 -15.79 16.45
N ILE A 145 11.09 -14.90 15.55
CA ILE A 145 10.59 -13.52 15.46
C ILE A 145 9.94 -13.32 14.08
N LEU A 146 8.76 -12.70 14.05
CA LEU A 146 8.19 -12.12 12.85
C LEU A 146 8.33 -10.60 12.90
N LEU A 147 9.20 -10.06 12.04
CA LEU A 147 9.42 -8.62 11.90
C LEU A 147 8.58 -8.10 10.72
N CYS A 148 7.56 -7.31 11.01
CA CYS A 148 6.70 -6.65 10.02
C CYS A 148 7.13 -5.19 9.86
N LEU A 149 7.65 -4.85 8.68
CA LEU A 149 8.14 -3.51 8.32
C LEU A 149 7.18 -2.90 7.30
N ASP A 150 6.24 -2.07 7.80
CA ASP A 150 5.20 -1.44 6.99
C ASP A 150 5.71 -0.15 6.34
N GLU A 151 5.30 0.08 5.08
CA GLU A 151 5.69 1.21 4.24
C GLU A 151 7.23 1.35 4.10
N VAL A 152 7.90 0.20 3.91
CA VAL A 152 9.38 0.10 3.87
C VAL A 152 10.02 0.94 2.78
N GLN A 153 9.30 1.23 1.68
CA GLN A 153 9.80 2.10 0.62
C GLN A 153 10.16 3.51 1.11
N HIS A 154 9.62 3.93 2.26
CA HIS A 154 9.99 5.21 2.86
C HIS A 154 11.49 5.31 3.11
N LEU A 155 12.16 4.20 3.45
CA LEU A 155 13.61 4.17 3.66
C LEU A 155 14.42 4.53 2.39
N ALA A 156 13.83 4.41 1.19
CA ALA A 156 14.48 4.79 -0.07
C ALA A 156 14.30 6.28 -0.42
N THR A 157 13.53 7.05 0.34
CA THR A 157 13.19 8.44 -0.01
C THR A 157 14.30 9.43 0.33
N LYS A 158 15.17 9.10 1.29
CA LYS A 158 16.22 9.99 1.78
C LYS A 158 17.56 9.27 1.93
N PRO A 159 18.68 9.84 1.46
CA PRO A 159 20.01 9.26 1.69
C PRO A 159 20.36 9.07 3.17
N ALA A 160 19.81 9.91 4.06
CA ALA A 160 20.00 9.81 5.50
C ALA A 160 19.61 8.44 6.08
N PHE A 161 18.72 7.70 5.44
CA PHE A 161 18.24 6.40 5.93
C PHE A 161 19.06 5.21 5.44
N GLU A 162 20.06 5.42 4.59
CA GLU A 162 20.86 4.35 3.98
C GLU A 162 21.55 3.48 5.03
N ASN A 163 22.12 4.08 6.09
CA ASN A 163 22.76 3.35 7.17
C ASN A 163 21.78 2.40 7.90
N LEU A 164 20.52 2.77 8.05
CA LEU A 164 19.49 1.89 8.62
C LEU A 164 19.19 0.70 7.70
N ILE A 165 19.18 0.92 6.38
CA ILE A 165 18.95 -0.16 5.42
C ILE A 165 20.10 -1.17 5.46
N PHE A 166 21.36 -0.71 5.50
CA PHE A 166 22.53 -1.59 5.65
C PHE A 166 22.53 -2.33 6.97
N PHE A 167 22.17 -1.65 8.06
CA PHE A 167 22.01 -2.27 9.37
C PHE A 167 20.98 -3.40 9.35
N LEU A 168 19.78 -3.14 8.79
CA LEU A 168 18.73 -4.15 8.66
C LEU A 168 19.22 -5.34 7.83
N ARG A 169 19.88 -5.10 6.70
CA ARG A 169 20.43 -6.16 5.86
C ARG A 169 21.38 -7.06 6.65
N THR A 170 22.37 -6.47 7.32
CA THR A 170 23.34 -7.22 8.11
C THR A 170 22.67 -8.02 9.22
N LEU A 171 21.75 -7.39 9.95
CA LEU A 171 21.00 -8.03 11.04
C LEU A 171 20.22 -9.27 10.56
N LEU A 172 19.56 -9.14 9.41
CA LEU A 172 18.74 -10.21 8.85
C LEU A 172 19.58 -11.35 8.28
N ASP A 173 20.71 -11.04 7.66
CA ASP A 173 21.65 -12.04 7.15
C ASP A 173 22.30 -12.85 8.29
N GLU A 174 22.64 -12.17 9.42
CA GLU A 174 23.19 -12.83 10.62
C GLU A 174 22.17 -13.74 11.34
N ASN A 175 20.87 -13.49 11.21
CA ASN A 175 19.82 -14.14 12.00
C ASN A 175 18.73 -14.81 11.15
N ARG A 176 19.08 -15.34 9.99
CA ARG A 176 18.16 -15.92 9.02
C ARG A 176 17.28 -17.04 9.57
N GLU A 177 17.79 -17.82 10.52
CA GLU A 177 17.05 -18.94 11.11
C GLU A 177 15.97 -18.50 12.08
N SER A 178 16.23 -17.41 12.81
CA SER A 178 15.36 -16.93 13.89
C SER A 178 14.40 -15.82 13.46
N ILE A 179 14.74 -15.03 12.43
CA ILE A 179 13.91 -13.88 12.00
C ILE A 179 13.25 -14.18 10.66
N ARG A 180 11.93 -13.97 10.61
CA ARG A 180 11.13 -13.88 9.39
C ARG A 180 10.68 -12.44 9.20
N VAL A 181 10.65 -11.96 7.96
CA VAL A 181 10.34 -10.56 7.66
C VAL A 181 9.21 -10.46 6.66
N MET A 182 8.21 -9.65 7.01
CA MET A 182 7.20 -9.16 6.09
C MET A 182 7.46 -7.68 5.83
N TYR A 183 7.90 -7.35 4.62
CA TYR A 183 7.89 -5.98 4.14
C TYR A 183 6.55 -5.67 3.52
N THR A 184 6.02 -4.48 3.74
CA THR A 184 4.87 -3.99 2.98
C THR A 184 5.21 -2.67 2.31
N GLY A 185 4.52 -2.39 1.21
CA GLY A 185 4.68 -1.12 0.51
C GLY A 185 3.55 -0.87 -0.48
N SER A 186 3.28 0.42 -0.70
CA SER A 186 2.19 0.89 -1.56
C SER A 186 2.64 1.33 -2.95
N SER A 187 3.95 1.48 -3.19
CA SER A 187 4.53 1.85 -4.49
C SER A 187 5.46 0.74 -5.00
N ARG A 188 5.12 0.15 -6.14
CA ARG A 188 5.97 -0.86 -6.82
C ARG A 188 7.33 -0.29 -7.21
N ASP A 189 7.34 0.95 -7.69
CA ASP A 189 8.55 1.58 -8.17
C ASP A 189 9.50 1.94 -7.02
N ASP A 190 8.98 2.37 -5.88
CA ASP A 190 9.81 2.66 -4.71
C ASP A 190 10.31 1.36 -4.04
N LEU A 191 9.49 0.31 -3.99
CA LEU A 191 9.96 -1.01 -3.56
C LEU A 191 11.07 -1.54 -4.49
N ARG A 192 10.97 -1.32 -5.81
CA ARG A 192 12.04 -1.67 -6.75
C ARG A 192 13.35 -0.93 -6.47
N LYS A 193 13.31 0.31 -5.98
CA LYS A 193 14.52 1.04 -5.58
C LYS A 193 15.26 0.31 -4.46
N LEU A 194 14.54 -0.31 -3.52
CA LEU A 194 15.13 -1.07 -2.41
C LEU A 194 15.57 -2.49 -2.79
N PHE A 195 14.78 -3.20 -3.63
CA PHE A 195 14.94 -4.64 -3.82
C PHE A 195 15.49 -5.04 -5.19
N SER A 196 15.35 -4.22 -6.22
CA SER A 196 15.67 -4.61 -7.60
C SER A 196 16.86 -3.89 -8.21
N LYS A 197 17.33 -2.79 -7.66
CA LYS A 197 18.54 -2.11 -8.16
C LYS A 197 19.78 -2.85 -7.67
N ARG A 198 20.70 -3.22 -8.59
CA ARG A 198 21.92 -3.99 -8.31
C ARG A 198 22.83 -3.40 -7.20
N LYS A 199 22.72 -2.10 -6.93
CA LYS A 199 23.46 -1.40 -5.88
C LYS A 199 22.63 -1.20 -4.59
N ALA A 200 21.35 -1.62 -4.56
CA ALA A 200 20.53 -1.47 -3.38
C ALA A 200 20.95 -2.48 -2.30
N ALA A 201 20.97 -2.05 -1.05
CA ALA A 201 21.39 -2.89 0.06
C ALA A 201 20.52 -4.14 0.25
N LEU A 202 19.20 -4.04 -0.07
CA LEU A 202 18.27 -5.16 -0.02
C LEU A 202 18.08 -5.88 -1.37
N PHE A 203 19.02 -5.72 -2.31
CA PHE A 203 18.92 -6.35 -3.62
C PHE A 203 18.71 -7.87 -3.52
N GLN A 204 17.65 -8.38 -4.17
CA GLN A 204 17.26 -9.79 -4.18
C GLN A 204 17.11 -10.44 -2.78
N SER A 205 16.85 -9.64 -1.75
CA SER A 205 16.72 -10.15 -0.39
C SER A 205 15.31 -10.60 -0.03
N SER A 206 14.32 -10.41 -0.89
CA SER A 206 12.91 -10.73 -0.59
C SER A 206 12.18 -11.24 -1.82
N SER A 207 11.31 -12.23 -1.63
CA SER A 207 10.34 -12.66 -2.65
C SER A 207 9.10 -11.79 -2.59
N GLN A 208 8.67 -11.29 -3.74
CA GLN A 208 7.48 -10.44 -3.83
C GLN A 208 6.22 -11.30 -3.91
N ILE A 209 5.21 -10.91 -3.14
CA ILE A 209 3.84 -11.42 -3.22
C ILE A 209 2.89 -10.25 -3.41
N ASP A 210 1.83 -10.48 -4.19
CA ASP A 210 0.76 -9.50 -4.34
C ASP A 210 -0.35 -9.79 -3.33
N LEU A 211 -0.98 -8.72 -2.82
CA LEU A 211 -2.19 -8.85 -2.00
C LEU A 211 -3.35 -9.18 -2.95
N PRO A 212 -4.01 -10.34 -2.81
CA PRO A 212 -5.13 -10.69 -3.68
C PRO A 212 -6.27 -9.68 -3.57
N GLU A 213 -6.87 -9.35 -4.70
CA GLU A 213 -8.08 -8.52 -4.71
C GLU A 213 -9.22 -9.21 -3.95
N LEU A 214 -10.05 -8.40 -3.32
CA LEU A 214 -11.26 -8.85 -2.67
C LEU A 214 -12.40 -8.94 -3.67
N GLY A 215 -13.23 -9.97 -3.52
CA GLY A 215 -14.35 -10.25 -4.43
C GLY A 215 -15.68 -10.40 -3.69
N SER A 216 -16.55 -11.25 -4.25
CA SER A 216 -17.91 -11.46 -3.75
C SER A 216 -18.00 -11.89 -2.28
N ALA A 217 -17.05 -12.67 -1.79
CA ALA A 217 -17.02 -13.08 -0.37
C ALA A 217 -16.84 -11.88 0.56
N PHE A 218 -15.99 -10.92 0.19
CA PHE A 218 -15.83 -9.67 0.94
C PHE A 218 -17.11 -8.83 0.92
N VAL A 219 -17.70 -8.63 -0.26
CA VAL A 219 -18.94 -7.84 -0.39
C VAL A 219 -20.08 -8.48 0.41
N ASN A 220 -20.19 -9.81 0.39
CA ASN A 220 -21.18 -10.53 1.16
C ASN A 220 -20.97 -10.34 2.69
N HIS A 221 -19.72 -10.48 3.17
CA HIS A 221 -19.38 -10.21 4.57
C HIS A 221 -19.75 -8.78 4.98
N MET A 222 -19.42 -7.78 4.15
CA MET A 222 -19.76 -6.39 4.41
C MET A 222 -21.27 -6.15 4.41
N ARG A 223 -22.04 -6.82 3.53
CA ARG A 223 -23.49 -6.78 3.50
C ARG A 223 -24.08 -7.33 4.80
N ASP A 224 -23.59 -8.46 5.27
CA ASP A 224 -24.09 -9.09 6.49
C ASP A 224 -23.82 -8.19 7.72
N CYS A 225 -22.62 -7.58 7.80
CA CYS A 225 -22.28 -6.59 8.82
C CYS A 225 -23.16 -5.34 8.72
N TYR A 226 -23.42 -4.84 7.52
CA TYR A 226 -24.29 -3.69 7.30
C TYR A 226 -25.74 -3.97 7.72
N MET A 227 -26.27 -5.12 7.33
CA MET A 227 -27.62 -5.56 7.75
C MET A 227 -27.73 -5.70 9.27
N GLU A 228 -26.69 -6.22 9.94
CA GLU A 228 -26.67 -6.30 11.41
C GLU A 228 -26.67 -4.90 12.04
N ALA A 229 -25.93 -3.94 11.47
CA ALA A 229 -25.77 -2.60 12.00
C ALA A 229 -27.00 -1.70 11.76
N SER A 230 -27.53 -1.70 10.54
CA SER A 230 -28.53 -0.75 10.06
C SER A 230 -29.95 -1.31 10.06
N LYS A 231 -30.11 -2.64 10.10
CA LYS A 231 -31.37 -3.38 9.84
C LYS A 231 -31.91 -3.17 8.41
N VAL A 232 -31.09 -2.66 7.51
CA VAL A 232 -31.38 -2.48 6.09
C VAL A 232 -30.51 -3.45 5.29
N GLU A 233 -31.04 -3.97 4.20
CA GLU A 233 -30.34 -4.90 3.31
C GLU A 233 -30.20 -4.31 1.91
N PHE A 234 -29.09 -4.61 1.24
CA PHE A 234 -28.91 -4.43 -0.20
C PHE A 234 -28.61 -5.77 -0.87
N SER A 235 -28.91 -5.90 -2.15
CA SER A 235 -28.61 -7.15 -2.86
C SER A 235 -27.10 -7.36 -3.04
N LEU A 236 -26.64 -8.62 -3.08
CA LEU A 236 -25.25 -8.91 -3.38
C LEU A 236 -24.82 -8.35 -4.75
N HIS A 237 -25.73 -8.35 -5.72
CA HIS A 237 -25.49 -7.78 -7.04
C HIS A 237 -25.21 -6.27 -6.93
N ASP A 238 -26.07 -5.51 -6.26
CA ASP A 238 -25.89 -4.06 -6.10
C ASP A 238 -24.63 -3.73 -5.31
N GLY A 239 -24.32 -4.54 -4.26
CA GLY A 239 -23.06 -4.43 -3.55
C GLY A 239 -21.82 -4.64 -4.42
N LEU A 240 -21.87 -5.61 -5.35
CA LEU A 240 -20.77 -5.83 -6.31
C LEU A 240 -20.66 -4.69 -7.31
N VAL A 241 -21.78 -4.16 -7.83
CA VAL A 241 -21.78 -2.99 -8.70
C VAL A 241 -21.19 -1.78 -7.98
N ALA A 242 -21.61 -1.51 -6.74
CA ALA A 242 -21.07 -0.42 -5.95
C ALA A 242 -19.57 -0.59 -5.67
N PHE A 243 -19.12 -1.82 -5.39
CA PHE A 243 -17.70 -2.12 -5.20
C PHE A 243 -16.87 -1.90 -6.47
N GLN A 244 -17.42 -2.24 -7.64
CA GLN A 244 -16.81 -1.95 -8.92
C GLN A 244 -16.75 -0.45 -9.21
N VAL A 245 -17.82 0.32 -8.92
CA VAL A 245 -17.85 1.79 -9.04
C VAL A 245 -16.73 2.44 -8.21
N LEU A 246 -16.40 1.86 -7.06
CA LEU A 246 -15.32 2.29 -6.16
C LEU A 246 -13.96 1.63 -6.49
N ASN A 247 -13.75 1.17 -7.74
CA ASN A 247 -12.50 0.58 -8.21
C ASN A 247 -11.99 -0.60 -7.34
N HIS A 248 -12.89 -1.38 -6.76
CA HIS A 248 -12.59 -2.49 -5.86
C HIS A 248 -11.70 -2.11 -4.65
N VAL A 249 -11.79 -0.87 -4.17
CA VAL A 249 -11.03 -0.38 -3.02
C VAL A 249 -11.77 -0.67 -1.72
N PRO A 250 -11.31 -1.60 -0.86
CA PRO A 250 -12.04 -2.05 0.32
C PRO A 250 -12.33 -0.93 1.34
N SER A 251 -11.39 0.00 1.52
CA SER A 251 -11.59 1.10 2.45
C SER A 251 -12.68 2.07 1.99
N GLN A 252 -12.77 2.31 0.67
CA GLN A 252 -13.84 3.16 0.11
C GLN A 252 -15.21 2.49 0.26
N PHE A 253 -15.28 1.16 0.05
CA PHE A 253 -16.51 0.42 0.25
C PHE A 253 -16.98 0.45 1.72
N ARG A 254 -16.05 0.36 2.68
CA ARG A 254 -16.39 0.53 4.11
C ARG A 254 -16.86 1.94 4.43
N SER A 255 -16.21 2.98 3.90
CA SER A 255 -16.62 4.37 4.05
C SER A 255 -18.00 4.62 3.45
N LEU A 256 -18.31 4.01 2.29
CA LEU A 256 -19.65 4.05 1.70
C LEU A 256 -20.71 3.52 2.67
N LEU A 257 -20.50 2.35 3.27
CA LEU A 257 -21.44 1.75 4.21
C LEU A 257 -21.61 2.62 5.48
N GLU A 258 -20.52 3.24 5.97
CA GLU A 258 -20.58 4.19 7.07
C GLU A 258 -21.44 5.41 6.71
N ILE A 259 -21.26 5.99 5.53
CA ILE A 259 -22.05 7.12 5.04
C ILE A 259 -23.52 6.74 4.90
N MET A 260 -23.83 5.55 4.37
CA MET A 260 -25.21 5.06 4.28
C MET A 260 -25.87 4.93 5.65
N ILE A 261 -25.15 4.40 6.64
CA ILE A 261 -25.68 4.30 8.03
C ILE A 261 -25.90 5.68 8.63
N LEU A 262 -24.95 6.60 8.49
CA LEU A 262 -25.03 7.92 9.11
C LEU A 262 -26.15 8.79 8.52
N ASN A 263 -26.42 8.66 7.21
CA ASN A 263 -27.40 9.49 6.50
C ASN A 263 -28.73 8.76 6.23
N GLY A 264 -28.83 7.48 6.56
CA GLY A 264 -30.03 6.68 6.30
C GLY A 264 -30.25 6.39 4.81
N TYR A 265 -29.20 6.36 4.00
CA TYR A 265 -29.30 6.03 2.58
C TYR A 265 -29.50 4.53 2.38
N THR A 266 -30.35 4.15 1.40
CA THR A 266 -30.70 2.75 1.14
C THR A 266 -30.26 2.26 -0.25
N ASP A 267 -30.00 3.18 -1.19
CA ASP A 267 -29.53 2.86 -2.55
C ASP A 267 -27.99 2.90 -2.57
N ILE A 268 -27.38 1.72 -2.45
CA ILE A 268 -25.92 1.58 -2.39
C ILE A 268 -25.23 1.96 -3.71
N VAL A 269 -25.86 1.68 -4.86
CA VAL A 269 -25.25 1.95 -6.16
C VAL A 269 -25.21 3.44 -6.45
N ASN A 270 -26.35 4.12 -6.22
CA ASN A 270 -26.42 5.57 -6.40
C ASN A 270 -25.51 6.30 -5.40
N THR A 271 -25.49 5.84 -4.13
CA THR A 271 -24.60 6.44 -3.12
C THR A 271 -23.12 6.25 -3.48
N ALA A 272 -22.73 5.08 -4.02
CA ALA A 272 -21.35 4.84 -4.48
C ALA A 272 -20.96 5.75 -5.64
N ALA A 273 -21.88 6.00 -6.58
CA ALA A 273 -21.64 6.92 -7.69
C ALA A 273 -21.42 8.35 -7.19
N LEU A 274 -22.31 8.84 -6.31
CA LEU A 274 -22.19 10.17 -5.71
C LEU A 274 -20.90 10.36 -4.92
N GLU A 275 -20.50 9.35 -4.11
CA GLU A 275 -19.26 9.38 -3.35
C GLU A 275 -18.02 9.42 -4.26
N ARG A 276 -18.03 8.63 -5.35
CA ARG A 276 -16.95 8.66 -6.33
C ARG A 276 -16.85 10.03 -7.01
N ASP A 277 -17.96 10.58 -7.44
CA ASP A 277 -18.01 11.88 -8.12
C ASP A 277 -17.56 13.00 -7.18
N SER A 278 -18.00 12.99 -5.90
CA SER A 278 -17.52 13.91 -4.88
C SER A 278 -16.00 13.80 -4.64
N GLN A 279 -15.46 12.59 -4.57
CA GLN A 279 -14.01 12.38 -4.44
C GLN A 279 -13.22 12.92 -5.64
N ILE A 280 -13.78 12.79 -6.85
CA ILE A 280 -13.20 13.35 -8.07
C ILE A 280 -13.27 14.87 -8.07
N GLU A 281 -14.39 15.48 -7.66
CA GLU A 281 -14.56 16.93 -7.56
C GLU A 281 -13.66 17.55 -6.50
N ASP A 282 -13.55 16.93 -5.33
CA ASP A 282 -12.68 17.38 -4.24
C ASP A 282 -11.18 17.21 -4.55
N SER A 283 -10.88 16.40 -5.58
CA SER A 283 -9.51 16.19 -6.03
C SER A 283 -9.00 17.38 -6.82
N ASN A 284 -7.70 17.62 -6.73
CA ASN A 284 -7.04 18.68 -7.49
C ASN A 284 -6.61 18.21 -8.90
N TYR A 285 -7.32 17.23 -9.52
CA TYR A 285 -6.95 16.66 -10.82
C TYR A 285 -6.85 17.67 -11.96
N PRO A 286 -7.74 18.67 -12.08
CA PRO A 286 -7.57 19.68 -13.13
C PRO A 286 -6.24 20.43 -13.04
N ASN A 287 -5.78 20.77 -11.83
CA ASN A 287 -4.51 21.47 -11.65
C ASN A 287 -3.32 20.49 -11.81
N THR A 288 -3.44 19.27 -11.31
CA THR A 288 -2.46 18.20 -11.57
C THR A 288 -2.26 18.01 -13.07
N TRP A 289 -3.36 17.86 -13.83
CA TRP A 289 -3.31 17.72 -15.28
C TRP A 289 -2.63 18.90 -15.98
N ARG A 290 -2.98 20.14 -15.60
CA ARG A 290 -2.37 21.34 -16.18
C ARG A 290 -0.89 21.51 -15.86
N SER A 291 -0.42 20.97 -14.75
CA SER A 291 1.00 20.99 -14.35
C SER A 291 1.88 20.03 -15.12
N LEU A 292 1.27 19.01 -15.76
CA LEU A 292 1.97 18.02 -16.56
C LEU A 292 2.45 18.60 -17.90
N LYS A 293 3.56 18.07 -18.40
CA LYS A 293 4.02 18.40 -19.77
C LYS A 293 3.04 17.78 -20.77
N SER A 294 2.85 18.42 -21.92
CA SER A 294 1.93 17.95 -22.96
C SER A 294 2.18 16.49 -23.39
N ILE A 295 3.45 16.06 -23.45
CA ILE A 295 3.77 14.66 -23.73
C ILE A 295 3.35 13.72 -22.60
N ASP A 296 3.44 14.14 -21.33
CA ASP A 296 3.02 13.36 -20.18
C ASP A 296 1.49 13.21 -20.17
N GLN A 297 0.76 14.29 -20.53
CA GLN A 297 -0.68 14.29 -20.74
C GLN A 297 -1.09 13.31 -21.85
N ALA A 298 -0.41 13.36 -23.00
CA ALA A 298 -0.68 12.44 -24.11
C ALA A 298 -0.51 10.97 -23.69
N ILE A 299 0.56 10.63 -22.97
CA ILE A 299 0.83 9.26 -22.52
C ILE A 299 -0.18 8.80 -21.48
N LEU A 300 -0.54 9.65 -20.51
CA LEU A 300 -1.56 9.33 -19.53
C LEU A 300 -2.92 9.14 -20.18
N ASN A 301 -3.29 9.99 -21.14
CA ASN A 301 -4.53 9.86 -21.89
C ASN A 301 -4.57 8.54 -22.68
N TRP A 302 -3.48 8.18 -23.36
CA TRP A 302 -3.35 6.91 -24.06
C TRP A 302 -3.56 5.71 -23.13
N ILE A 303 -2.89 5.69 -21.98
CA ILE A 303 -3.00 4.58 -21.01
C ILE A 303 -4.39 4.57 -20.35
N ALA A 304 -4.97 5.72 -20.02
CA ALA A 304 -6.29 5.82 -19.38
C ALA A 304 -7.38 5.18 -20.23
N HIS A 305 -7.30 5.29 -21.55
CA HIS A 305 -8.25 4.70 -22.49
C HIS A 305 -7.86 3.28 -22.95
N GLY A 306 -6.98 2.60 -22.23
CA GLY A 306 -6.59 1.21 -22.50
C GLY A 306 -5.54 1.05 -23.59
N GLY A 307 -4.90 2.13 -24.01
CA GLY A 307 -3.84 2.09 -25.01
C GLY A 307 -2.61 1.34 -24.53
N GLY A 308 -2.20 0.31 -25.26
CA GLY A 308 -0.97 -0.44 -25.08
C GLY A 308 0.12 -0.06 -26.08
N GLY A 309 1.21 -0.80 -26.08
CA GLY A 309 2.26 -0.67 -27.10
C GLY A 309 2.90 0.71 -27.18
N LEU A 310 3.27 1.32 -26.04
CA LEU A 310 3.74 2.71 -25.92
C LEU A 310 4.86 3.11 -26.89
N TYR A 311 5.63 2.15 -27.38
CA TYR A 311 6.73 2.38 -28.32
C TYR A 311 6.37 2.03 -29.76
N GLN A 312 5.12 1.60 -30.03
CA GLN A 312 4.63 1.26 -31.34
C GLN A 312 4.14 2.49 -32.10
N ASP A 313 4.01 2.37 -33.42
CA ASP A 313 3.70 3.51 -34.31
C ASP A 313 2.36 4.17 -33.99
N HIS A 314 1.34 3.42 -33.58
CA HIS A 314 0.02 3.98 -33.25
C HIS A 314 0.08 4.90 -32.01
N CYS A 315 0.80 4.54 -30.96
CA CYS A 315 1.00 5.42 -29.82
C CYS A 315 1.84 6.65 -30.19
N ARG A 316 2.90 6.46 -31.02
CA ARG A 316 3.74 7.58 -31.49
C ARG A 316 2.96 8.57 -32.35
N LYS A 317 2.08 8.09 -33.24
CA LYS A 317 1.17 8.93 -34.02
C LYS A 317 0.22 9.72 -33.11
N PHE A 318 -0.40 9.05 -32.13
CA PHE A 318 -1.28 9.71 -31.17
C PHE A 318 -0.54 10.83 -30.41
N VAL A 319 0.64 10.55 -29.88
CA VAL A 319 1.48 11.54 -29.19
C VAL A 319 1.85 12.69 -30.12
N ALA A 320 2.23 12.41 -31.35
CA ALA A 320 2.56 13.43 -32.36
C ALA A 320 1.37 14.35 -32.65
N ASN A 321 0.20 13.79 -32.87
CA ASN A 321 -1.05 14.54 -33.07
C ASN A 321 -1.39 15.43 -31.87
N HIS A 322 -1.28 14.87 -30.65
CA HIS A 322 -1.52 15.64 -29.43
C HIS A 322 -0.54 16.81 -29.25
N LEU A 323 0.71 16.64 -29.68
CA LEU A 323 1.74 17.69 -29.61
C LEU A 323 1.73 18.64 -30.82
N GLY A 324 0.98 18.33 -31.87
CA GLY A 324 0.97 19.11 -33.12
C GLY A 324 2.30 19.06 -33.89
N ILE A 325 3.02 17.91 -33.84
CA ILE A 325 4.32 17.71 -34.48
C ILE A 325 4.29 16.49 -35.43
N ASP A 326 5.32 16.34 -36.27
CA ASP A 326 5.44 15.15 -37.10
C ASP A 326 5.80 13.90 -36.30
N THR A 327 5.25 12.74 -36.68
CA THR A 327 5.50 11.45 -35.99
C THR A 327 6.97 11.07 -35.94
N SER A 328 7.76 11.47 -36.95
CA SER A 328 9.22 11.25 -36.97
C SER A 328 9.98 11.96 -35.83
N GLN A 329 9.38 13.02 -35.28
CA GLN A 329 9.94 13.78 -34.13
C GLN A 329 9.65 13.14 -32.78
N VAL A 330 8.69 12.17 -32.71
CA VAL A 330 8.40 11.42 -31.48
C VAL A 330 9.32 10.21 -31.42
N GLU A 331 10.49 10.41 -30.85
CA GLU A 331 11.45 9.32 -30.68
C GLU A 331 11.13 8.44 -29.46
N THR A 332 11.55 7.18 -29.51
CA THR A 332 11.35 6.21 -28.41
C THR A 332 11.89 6.73 -27.07
N HIS A 333 13.01 7.41 -27.07
CA HIS A 333 13.61 7.96 -25.86
C HIS A 333 12.75 9.09 -25.24
N THR A 334 12.01 9.82 -26.03
CA THR A 334 11.12 10.89 -25.57
C THR A 334 9.95 10.31 -24.79
N ILE A 335 9.33 9.24 -25.29
CA ILE A 335 8.30 8.48 -24.58
C ILE A 335 8.88 7.85 -23.31
N GLN A 336 10.07 7.23 -23.38
CA GLN A 336 10.73 6.63 -22.23
C GLN A 336 11.01 7.65 -21.12
N ASN A 337 11.45 8.85 -21.47
CA ASN A 337 11.70 9.93 -20.51
C ASN A 337 10.40 10.41 -19.85
N SER A 338 9.29 10.47 -20.57
CA SER A 338 7.98 10.79 -20.03
C SER A 338 7.52 9.71 -19.05
N ILE A 339 7.56 8.45 -19.46
CA ILE A 339 7.23 7.33 -18.58
C ILE A 339 8.07 7.36 -17.30
N ASN A 340 9.36 7.63 -17.39
CA ASN A 340 10.24 7.69 -16.21
C ASN A 340 9.86 8.83 -15.25
N ARG A 341 9.30 9.94 -15.74
CA ARG A 341 8.77 11.02 -14.89
C ARG A 341 7.45 10.65 -14.24
N LEU A 342 6.57 9.99 -14.99
CA LEU A 342 5.22 9.61 -14.54
C LEU A 342 5.25 8.46 -13.52
N ARG A 343 6.31 7.62 -13.55
CA ARG A 343 6.42 6.47 -12.66
C ARG A 343 6.66 6.87 -11.22
N GLY A 344 5.92 6.21 -10.32
CA GLY A 344 5.99 6.42 -8.87
C GLY A 344 5.12 7.57 -8.36
N GLU A 345 4.60 8.41 -9.26
CA GLU A 345 3.66 9.48 -8.93
C GLU A 345 2.27 9.22 -9.53
N HIS A 346 2.21 8.92 -10.83
CA HIS A 346 0.97 8.69 -11.56
C HIS A 346 0.83 7.28 -12.11
N LEU A 347 1.94 6.63 -12.46
CA LEU A 347 1.96 5.31 -13.07
C LEU A 347 2.84 4.33 -12.30
N SER A 348 2.42 3.08 -12.22
CA SER A 348 3.25 1.95 -11.80
C SER A 348 3.43 0.95 -12.93
N LEU A 349 4.63 0.36 -13.02
CA LEU A 349 4.93 -0.70 -13.96
C LEU A 349 4.45 -2.04 -13.39
N VAL A 350 3.49 -2.69 -14.03
CA VAL A 350 2.97 -4.00 -13.63
C VAL A 350 3.86 -5.12 -14.18
N TYR A 351 4.00 -5.20 -15.50
CA TYR A 351 4.93 -6.11 -16.18
C TYR A 351 5.38 -5.50 -17.51
N GLN A 352 6.34 -6.10 -18.17
CA GLN A 352 7.00 -5.63 -19.41
C GLN A 352 6.18 -4.65 -20.27
N GLY A 353 6.36 -3.34 -20.01
CA GLY A 353 5.73 -2.27 -20.81
C GLY A 353 4.25 -2.03 -20.53
N TYR A 354 3.65 -2.73 -19.58
CA TYR A 354 2.29 -2.49 -19.12
C TYR A 354 2.28 -1.65 -17.84
N TYR A 355 1.54 -0.54 -17.87
CA TYR A 355 1.47 0.42 -16.78
C TYR A 355 0.03 0.60 -16.31
N GLU A 356 -0.12 0.77 -15.00
CA GLU A 356 -1.40 1.10 -14.36
C GLU A 356 -1.28 2.45 -13.64
N PHE A 357 -2.41 3.11 -13.48
CA PHE A 357 -2.47 4.32 -12.68
C PHE A 357 -2.30 3.98 -11.19
N GLU A 358 -1.50 4.77 -10.49
CA GLU A 358 -1.40 4.71 -9.03
C GLU A 358 -2.70 5.17 -8.36
N ASP A 359 -3.43 6.08 -9.01
CA ASP A 359 -4.74 6.58 -8.59
C ASP A 359 -5.79 6.29 -9.69
N ALA A 360 -6.68 5.34 -9.41
CA ALA A 360 -7.74 4.96 -10.33
C ALA A 360 -8.76 6.09 -10.55
N ASN A 361 -9.01 6.95 -9.55
CA ASN A 361 -9.92 8.08 -9.70
C ASN A 361 -9.32 9.13 -10.66
N PHE A 362 -8.00 9.32 -10.68
CA PHE A 362 -7.35 10.19 -11.66
C PHE A 362 -7.46 9.64 -13.09
N ARG A 363 -7.32 8.32 -13.26
CA ARG A 363 -7.61 7.65 -14.54
C ARG A 363 -9.04 7.93 -14.99
N ASP A 364 -10.01 7.69 -14.12
CA ASP A 364 -11.44 7.86 -14.43
C ASP A 364 -11.76 9.33 -14.74
N TRP A 365 -11.14 10.27 -14.03
CA TRP A 365 -11.23 11.70 -14.34
C TRP A 365 -10.72 12.02 -15.76
N ILE A 366 -9.58 11.45 -16.15
CA ILE A 366 -9.03 11.62 -17.51
C ILE A 366 -10.02 11.07 -18.54
N GLN A 367 -10.57 9.86 -18.33
CA GLN A 367 -11.53 9.24 -19.26
C GLN A 367 -12.79 10.07 -19.48
N VAL A 368 -13.23 10.82 -18.46
CA VAL A 368 -14.45 11.64 -18.54
C VAL A 368 -14.17 13.04 -19.12
N ASN A 369 -13.03 13.63 -18.78
CA ASN A 369 -12.78 15.06 -19.06
C ASN A 369 -11.81 15.31 -20.22
N ILE A 370 -11.11 14.29 -20.70
CA ILE A 370 -10.13 14.40 -21.78
C ILE A 370 -10.61 13.55 -22.97
N GLU A 371 -10.58 14.11 -24.16
CA GLU A 371 -11.02 13.43 -25.38
C GLU A 371 -10.26 12.10 -25.57
N GLN A 372 -11.02 11.07 -25.93
CA GLN A 372 -10.47 9.75 -26.20
C GLN A 372 -9.50 9.81 -27.39
N PRO A 373 -8.37 9.08 -27.34
CA PRO A 373 -7.51 8.92 -28.50
C PRO A 373 -8.27 8.36 -29.71
N ASP A 374 -8.15 8.99 -30.88
CA ASP A 374 -8.72 8.47 -32.10
C ASP A 374 -8.19 7.05 -32.38
N SER A 375 -9.11 6.09 -32.48
CA SER A 375 -8.83 4.69 -32.82
C SER A 375 -8.70 4.56 -34.32
N ASN A 376 -7.62 5.09 -34.92
CA ASN A 376 -7.33 4.87 -36.35
C ASN A 376 -6.04 4.06 -36.55
#